data_88f6a73525b1f941254114a1e9dcc50e
#
_entry.id   88f6a73525b1f941254114a1e9dcc50e
#
_cell.length_a   1.000
_cell.length_b   1.000
_cell.length_c   1.000
_cell.angle_alpha   90.00
_cell.angle_beta   90.00
_cell.angle_gamma   90.00
#
_symmetry.space_group_name_H-M   'P 1'
#
loop_
_entity.id
_entity.type
_entity.pdbx_description
1 polymer ?
#
loop_
_entity_poly.entity_id
_entity_poly.type
_entity_poly.pdbx_seq_one_letter_code
_entity_poly.pdbx_strand_id
1 'polypeptide(L)'
;MKRAPKLDKHVDKDVVLCSTTNHRVSKHTTQVLIDDAIPFTKNWKRVPFYKREAYRGASEVCIFSINRNLYCKARHSIEQLAHADKERLLLNVI
;
A
#
# COMPACT_ATOMS: atom_id res chain seq x y z
N MET A 1 1.95 32.57 3.60
CA MET A 1 1.99 32.09 3.77
C MET A 1 2.21 31.33 3.90
N LYS A 2 2.27 31.17 3.67
CA LYS A 2 2.38 30.56 3.79
C LYS A 2 2.63 29.78 4.10
N ARG A 3 2.75 29.48 4.21
CA ARG A 3 2.80 28.81 4.50
C ARG A 3 3.56 28.06 4.78
N ALA A 4 4.27 28.26 4.72
CA ALA A 4 5.25 27.48 5.44
C ALA A 4 4.88 26.04 5.58
N PRO A 5 3.77 25.75 6.02
CA PRO A 5 3.30 24.37 6.18
C PRO A 5 3.39 23.54 4.93
N LYS A 6 3.52 24.16 3.86
CA LYS A 6 3.61 23.42 2.64
C LYS A 6 4.85 22.59 2.53
N LEU A 7 5.89 23.06 3.12
CA LEU A 7 7.13 22.30 3.11
C LEU A 7 6.94 20.97 3.75
N ASP A 8 6.24 20.97 4.83
CA ASP A 8 6.02 19.74 5.55
C ASP A 8 5.31 18.74 4.69
N LYS A 9 4.41 19.19 3.86
CA LYS A 9 3.71 18.28 3.00
C LYS A 9 4.63 17.60 2.03
N HIS A 10 5.59 18.32 1.52
CA HIS A 10 6.51 17.72 0.56
C HIS A 10 7.39 16.68 1.23
N VAL A 11 7.80 16.98 2.42
CA VAL A 11 8.65 16.07 3.16
C VAL A 11 7.91 14.82 3.54
N ASP A 12 6.66 14.99 3.90
CA ASP A 12 5.86 13.88 4.40
C ASP A 12 4.98 13.26 3.33
N LYS A 13 5.39 13.37 2.12
CA LYS A 13 4.60 12.84 1.04
C LYS A 13 4.40 11.33 1.16
N ASP A 14 3.19 10.90 0.91
CA ASP A 14 2.88 9.48 0.93
C ASP A 14 3.41 8.79 -0.31
N VAL A 15 3.79 7.54 -0.14
CA VAL A 15 4.23 6.71 -1.26
C VAL A 15 3.45 5.41 -1.21
N VAL A 16 3.35 4.76 -2.36
CA VAL A 16 2.68 3.47 -2.43
C VAL A 16 3.58 2.42 -1.81
N LEU A 17 3.03 1.68 -0.86
CA LEU A 17 3.76 0.58 -0.23
C LEU A 17 3.58 -0.70 -1.02
N CYS A 18 2.33 -1.05 -1.29
CA CYS A 18 2.01 -2.29 -1.99
C CYS A 18 0.59 -2.22 -2.50
N SER A 19 0.23 -3.19 -3.32
CA SER A 19 -1.14 -3.31 -3.81
C SER A 19 -1.50 -4.78 -3.97
N THR A 20 -2.79 -5.06 -3.95
CA THR A 20 -3.28 -6.41 -4.14
C THR A 20 -4.70 -6.36 -4.71
N THR A 21 -5.06 -7.39 -5.47
CA THR A 21 -6.42 -7.52 -5.97
C THR A 21 -7.22 -8.50 -5.12
N ASN A 22 -6.60 -9.13 -4.15
CA ASN A 22 -7.23 -10.14 -3.32
C ASN A 22 -7.73 -9.53 -2.02
N HIS A 23 -9.02 -9.69 -1.74
CA HIS A 23 -9.62 -9.08 -0.56
C HIS A 23 -9.07 -9.66 0.75
N ARG A 24 -8.82 -10.96 0.77
CA ARG A 24 -8.28 -11.58 1.97
C ARG A 24 -6.87 -11.07 2.27
N VAL A 25 -6.05 -10.96 1.25
CA VAL A 25 -4.70 -10.44 1.41
C VAL A 25 -4.74 -9.00 1.88
N SER A 26 -5.70 -8.23 1.35
CA SER A 26 -5.88 -6.85 1.78
C SER A 26 -6.20 -6.77 3.26
N LYS A 27 -7.06 -7.67 3.75
CA LYS A 27 -7.41 -7.68 5.17
C LYS A 27 -6.22 -8.05 6.03
N HIS A 28 -5.46 -9.06 5.61
CA HIS A 28 -4.29 -9.49 6.37
C HIS A 28 -3.24 -8.38 6.41
N THR A 29 -3.04 -7.70 5.29
CA THR A 29 -2.08 -6.60 5.24
C THR A 29 -2.52 -5.46 6.15
N THR A 30 -3.80 -5.15 6.13
CA THR A 30 -4.36 -4.13 7.01
C THR A 30 -4.08 -4.48 8.47
N GLN A 31 -4.31 -5.72 8.83
CA GLN A 31 -4.14 -6.15 10.21
C GLN A 31 -2.68 -6.04 10.66
N VAL A 32 -1.75 -6.45 9.79
CA VAL A 32 -0.33 -6.39 10.13
C VAL A 32 0.11 -4.95 10.35
N LEU A 33 -0.35 -4.04 9.51
CA LEU A 33 0.01 -2.64 9.65
C LEU A 33 -0.59 -2.03 10.92
N ILE A 34 -1.81 -2.41 11.24
CA ILE A 34 -2.45 -1.93 12.46
C ILE A 34 -1.72 -2.47 13.69
N ASP A 35 -1.38 -3.75 13.67
CA ASP A 35 -0.69 -4.38 14.80
C ASP A 35 0.66 -3.73 15.08
N ASP A 36 1.31 -3.25 14.04
CA ASP A 36 2.61 -2.59 14.20
C ASP A 36 2.47 -1.08 14.33
N ALA A 37 1.24 -0.61 14.48
CA ALA A 37 0.95 0.82 14.67
C ALA A 37 1.51 1.70 13.57
N ILE A 38 1.42 1.25 12.34
CA ILE A 38 1.89 2.02 11.19
C ILE A 38 0.70 2.70 10.53
N PRO A 39 0.66 4.03 10.50
CA PRO A 39 -0.42 4.75 9.81
C PRO A 39 -0.36 4.49 8.32
N PHE A 40 -1.50 4.28 7.70
CA PHE A 40 -1.57 4.01 6.27
C PHE A 40 -2.89 4.47 5.70
N THR A 41 -2.94 4.60 4.37
CA THR A 41 -4.17 4.87 3.65
C THR A 41 -4.43 3.67 2.76
N LYS A 42 -5.67 3.24 2.71
CA LYS A 42 -6.08 2.10 1.93
C LYS A 42 -7.14 2.56 0.94
N ASN A 43 -6.94 2.27 -0.32
CA ASN A 43 -7.83 2.76 -1.36
C ASN A 43 -8.06 1.72 -2.44
N TRP A 44 -9.32 1.39 -2.71
CA TRP A 44 -9.68 0.50 -3.79
C TRP A 44 -9.92 1.31 -5.04
N LYS A 45 -9.25 0.96 -6.12
CA LYS A 45 -9.40 1.65 -7.39
C LYS A 45 -9.85 0.68 -8.45
N ARG A 46 -10.63 1.19 -9.40
CA ARG A 46 -11.07 0.38 -10.51
C ARG A 46 -9.94 0.24 -11.51
N VAL A 47 -9.73 -0.97 -12.00
CA VAL A 47 -8.72 -1.24 -13.00
C VAL A 47 -9.37 -1.08 -14.39
N PRO A 48 -8.85 -0.20 -15.24
CA PRO A 48 -9.39 -0.04 -16.60
C PRO A 48 -9.29 -1.38 -17.33
N PHE A 49 -10.27 -1.67 -18.18
CA PHE A 49 -10.30 -2.98 -18.82
C PHE A 49 -9.05 -3.27 -19.62
N TYR A 50 -8.41 -2.26 -20.19
CA TYR A 50 -7.21 -2.48 -20.98
C TYR A 50 -5.98 -2.76 -20.12
N LYS A 51 -6.08 -2.62 -18.80
CA LYS A 51 -4.99 -2.95 -17.89
C LYS A 51 -5.27 -4.18 -17.04
N ARG A 52 -6.43 -4.79 -17.22
CA ARG A 52 -6.80 -5.94 -16.39
C ARG A 52 -5.86 -7.11 -16.54
N GLU A 53 -5.24 -7.22 -17.69
CA GLU A 53 -4.31 -8.32 -17.92
C GLU A 53 -3.14 -8.25 -16.93
N ALA A 54 -2.67 -7.03 -16.65
CA ALA A 54 -1.58 -6.85 -15.70
C ALA A 54 -2.00 -7.22 -14.28
N TYR A 55 -3.31 -7.21 -14.02
CA TYR A 55 -3.84 -7.53 -12.71
C TYR A 55 -4.62 -8.84 -12.72
N ARG A 56 -4.29 -9.71 -13.65
CA ARG A 56 -4.88 -11.04 -13.75
C ARG A 56 -6.39 -11.02 -13.91
N GLY A 57 -6.88 -10.03 -14.65
CA GLY A 57 -8.30 -9.94 -14.93
C GLY A 57 -9.14 -9.31 -13.84
N ALA A 58 -8.53 -8.86 -12.75
CA ALA A 58 -9.27 -8.25 -11.65
C ALA A 58 -9.83 -6.90 -12.08
N SER A 59 -11.00 -6.56 -11.57
CA SER A 59 -11.64 -5.29 -11.89
C SER A 59 -11.27 -4.18 -10.91
N GLU A 60 -10.73 -4.54 -9.74
CA GLU A 60 -10.35 -3.57 -8.72
C GLU A 60 -9.02 -3.96 -8.09
N VAL A 61 -8.30 -2.96 -7.63
CA VAL A 61 -7.04 -3.18 -6.94
C VAL A 61 -7.01 -2.31 -5.70
N CYS A 62 -6.54 -2.88 -4.60
CA CYS A 62 -6.40 -2.16 -3.34
C CYS A 62 -4.96 -1.65 -3.25
N ILE A 63 -4.82 -0.36 -3.02
CA ILE A 63 -3.51 0.28 -2.94
C ILE A 63 -3.29 0.79 -1.53
N PHE A 64 -2.18 0.38 -0.93
CA PHE A 64 -1.79 0.85 0.39
C PHE A 64 -0.72 1.92 0.24
N SER A 65 -0.95 3.05 0.86
CA SER A 65 0.01 4.16 0.84
C SER A 65 0.41 4.50 2.26
N ILE A 66 1.65 4.87 2.44
CA ILE A 66 2.17 5.21 3.75
C ILE A 66 3.08 6.43 3.64
N ASN A 67 3.38 7.02 4.76
CA ASN A 67 4.34 8.12 4.79
C ASN A 67 5.71 7.57 4.39
N ARG A 68 6.38 8.32 3.56
CA ARG A 68 7.69 7.92 3.04
C ARG A 68 8.67 7.53 4.13
N ASN A 69 8.64 8.24 5.24
CA ASN A 69 9.57 7.97 6.34
C ASN A 69 9.31 6.63 7.03
N LEU A 70 8.15 6.04 6.80
CA LEU A 70 7.79 4.77 7.41
C LEU A 70 7.92 3.61 6.45
N TYR A 71 8.44 3.88 5.26
CA TYR A 71 8.49 2.84 4.21
C TYR A 71 9.25 1.58 4.65
N CYS A 72 10.43 1.76 5.19
CA CYS A 72 11.23 0.61 5.61
C CYS A 72 10.57 -0.16 6.73
N LYS A 73 9.99 0.55 7.68
CA LYS A 73 9.30 -0.09 8.79
C LYS A 73 8.08 -0.86 8.30
N ALA A 74 7.34 -0.28 7.38
CA ALA A 74 6.16 -0.94 6.83
C ALA A 74 6.54 -2.17 6.01
N ARG A 75 7.63 -2.09 5.24
CA ARG A 75 8.10 -3.22 4.48
C ARG A 75 8.47 -4.37 5.42
N HIS A 76 9.08 -4.04 6.54
CA HIS A 76 9.44 -5.05 7.53
C HIS A 76 8.19 -5.72 8.10
N SER A 77 7.16 -4.93 8.36
CA SER A 77 5.91 -5.49 8.86
C SER A 77 5.29 -6.46 7.86
N ILE A 78 5.33 -6.11 6.59
CA ILE A 78 4.74 -6.96 5.56
C ILE A 78 5.47 -8.29 5.45
N GLU A 79 6.75 -8.33 5.77
CA GLU A 79 7.50 -9.58 5.74
C GLU A 79 6.95 -10.62 6.69
N GLN A 80 6.13 -10.21 7.64
CA GLN A 80 5.54 -11.12 8.60
C GLN A 80 4.28 -11.82 8.08
N LEU A 81 3.83 -11.42 6.90
CA LEU A 81 2.67 -12.07 6.29
C LEU A 81 3.02 -13.49 5.86
N ALA A 82 2.02 -14.34 5.82
CA ALA A 82 2.20 -15.71 5.33
C ALA A 82 2.70 -15.65 3.89
N HIS A 83 3.48 -16.65 3.51
CA HIS A 83 4.05 -16.70 2.17
C HIS A 83 2.98 -16.60 1.08
N ALA A 84 1.87 -17.29 1.27
CA ALA A 84 0.79 -17.27 0.29
C ALA A 84 0.23 -15.85 0.10
N ASP A 85 0.18 -15.08 1.18
CA ASP A 85 -0.30 -13.71 1.10
C ASP A 85 0.70 -12.82 0.39
N LYS A 86 1.98 -13.02 0.69
CA LYS A 86 3.02 -12.20 0.08
C LYS A 86 3.10 -12.39 -1.42
N GLU A 87 2.80 -13.59 -1.88
CA GLU A 87 2.82 -13.88 -3.31
C GLU A 87 1.75 -13.11 -4.07
N ARG A 88 0.71 -12.67 -3.37
CA ARG A 88 -0.39 -11.94 -4.00
C ARG A 88 -0.28 -10.43 -3.81
N LEU A 89 0.83 -9.98 -3.25
CA LEU A 89 1.09 -8.56 -3.08
C LEU A 89 2.07 -8.08 -4.13
N LEU A 90 1.80 -6.90 -4.67
CA LEU A 90 2.73 -6.24 -5.57
C LEU A 90 3.40 -5.15 -4.75
N LEU A 91 4.66 -5.35 -4.43
CA LEU A 91 5.40 -4.39 -3.62
C LEU A 91 5.96 -3.28 -4.50
N ASN A 92 5.90 -2.09 -3.97
CA ASN A 92 6.46 -0.93 -4.66
C ASN A 92 7.89 -0.74 -4.15
N VAL A 93 8.81 -0.51 -5.08
CA VAL A 93 10.20 -0.28 -4.74
C VAL A 93 10.51 1.18 -5.00
N ILE A 94 10.99 1.86 -3.97
CA ILE A 94 11.30 3.28 -4.11
C ILE A 94 12.78 3.54 -3.89
#